data_934f5fb0f100e9983b2b6d4dfb84ad72
#
_entry.id   934f5fb0f100e9983b2b6d4dfb84ad72
#
_cell.length_a   1.000
_cell.length_b   1.000
_cell.length_c   1.000
_cell.angle_alpha   90.00
_cell.angle_beta   90.00
_cell.angle_gamma   90.00
#
_symmetry.space_group_name_H-M   'P 1'
#
loop_
_entity.id
_entity.type
_entity.pdbx_description
1 polymer ?
#
loop_
_entity_poly.entity_id
_entity_poly.type
_entity_poly.pdbx_seq_one_letter_code
_entity_poly.pdbx_strand_id
1 'polypeptide(L)'
;FKIKKFFEYLNFSENKLCQLWMSSLSPNEIQNLLNNQVSFDDLIYDSNKLFEKNKDKMKSSQLYFFRFYLSSVLSKVDRSSMFNSMEYRSPFLSKSMINFALDLKNNYSFLRKKIFLKKHFNKILPTALKNRPKHGFAFPKSKIIFNKDILDKINDDLLLNKTFFYEKLDNYKNNKKDYGQY
;
A
#
# COMPACT_ATOMS: atom_id res chain seq x y z
N PHE A 1 -4.52 5.83 17.11
CA PHE A 1 -4.00 4.68 16.35
C PHE A 1 -2.71 5.02 15.60
N LYS A 2 -2.68 6.07 14.76
CA LYS A 2 -1.49 6.45 13.96
C LYS A 2 -0.27 6.84 14.82
N ILE A 3 -0.49 7.56 15.94
CA ILE A 3 0.58 7.98 16.85
C ILE A 3 1.22 6.77 17.56
N LYS A 4 0.41 5.82 18.06
CA LYS A 4 0.91 4.60 18.69
C LYS A 4 1.74 3.76 17.72
N LYS A 5 1.25 3.54 16.49
CA LYS A 5 2.00 2.88 15.42
C LYS A 5 3.33 3.59 15.11
N PHE A 6 3.33 4.91 15.10
CA PHE A 6 4.55 5.69 14.84
C PHE A 6 5.63 5.39 15.89
N PHE A 7 5.28 5.41 17.18
CA PHE A 7 6.24 5.13 18.25
C PHE A 7 6.71 3.66 18.28
N GLU A 8 5.82 2.72 18.01
CA GLU A 8 6.18 1.29 17.95
C GLU A 8 7.22 0.98 16.87
N TYR A 9 7.25 1.79 15.80
CA TYR A 9 8.03 1.49 14.60
C TYR A 9 9.21 2.45 14.37
N LEU A 10 9.51 3.34 15.31
CA LEU A 10 10.62 4.29 15.21
C LEU A 10 11.98 3.64 14.94
N ASN A 11 12.18 2.44 15.48
CA ASN A 11 13.44 1.69 15.38
C ASN A 11 13.47 0.71 14.20
N PHE A 12 12.44 0.72 13.35
CA PHE A 12 12.41 -0.19 12.21
C PHE A 12 13.22 0.36 11.05
N SER A 13 13.85 -0.56 10.29
CA SER A 13 14.51 -0.21 9.04
C SER A 13 13.52 0.38 8.04
N GLU A 14 14.01 1.18 7.11
CA GLU A 14 13.19 1.83 6.08
C GLU A 14 12.36 0.83 5.27
N ASN A 15 12.91 -0.36 5.00
CA ASN A 15 12.18 -1.42 4.32
C ASN A 15 10.98 -1.89 5.16
N LYS A 16 11.20 -2.20 6.43
CA LYS A 16 10.10 -2.59 7.33
C LYS A 16 9.05 -1.49 7.45
N LEU A 17 9.45 -0.23 7.48
CA LEU A 17 8.53 0.90 7.46
C LEU A 17 7.70 0.96 6.18
N CYS A 18 8.30 0.76 5.00
CA CYS A 18 7.55 0.72 3.74
C CYS A 18 6.49 -0.39 3.73
N GLN A 19 6.81 -1.57 4.26
CA GLN A 19 5.86 -2.67 4.40
C GLN A 19 4.70 -2.32 5.33
N LEU A 20 5.01 -1.72 6.48
CA LEU A 20 4.01 -1.33 7.47
C LEU A 20 3.05 -0.26 6.97
N TRP A 21 3.55 0.68 6.14
CA TRP A 21 2.70 1.67 5.50
C TRP A 21 1.67 1.05 4.55
N MET A 22 1.97 -0.11 3.98
CA MET A 22 1.09 -0.83 3.06
C MET A 22 0.25 -1.90 3.75
N SER A 23 0.66 -2.38 4.91
CA SER A 23 -0.03 -3.43 5.65
C SER A 23 -1.06 -2.86 6.63
N SER A 24 -2.21 -3.51 6.69
CA SER A 24 -3.23 -3.26 7.72
C SER A 24 -2.89 -3.93 9.05
N LEU A 25 -2.05 -4.95 9.02
CA LEU A 25 -1.61 -5.72 10.17
C LEU A 25 -0.18 -5.34 10.57
N SER A 26 0.12 -5.39 11.85
CA SER A 26 1.49 -5.28 12.36
C SER A 26 2.29 -6.56 12.06
N PRO A 27 3.64 -6.54 12.11
CA PRO A 27 4.45 -7.74 11.95
C PRO A 27 4.06 -8.87 12.90
N ASN A 28 3.83 -8.55 14.17
CA ASN A 28 3.39 -9.53 15.16
C ASN A 28 2.00 -10.09 14.83
N GLU A 29 1.08 -9.26 14.35
CA GLU A 29 -0.24 -9.73 13.93
C GLU A 29 -0.14 -10.65 12.70
N ILE A 30 0.78 -10.38 11.77
CA ILE A 30 1.01 -11.25 10.60
C ILE A 30 1.60 -12.59 11.07
N GLN A 31 2.60 -12.58 11.95
CA GLN A 31 3.19 -13.81 12.50
C GLN A 31 2.15 -14.65 13.24
N ASN A 32 1.35 -14.01 14.09
CA ASN A 32 0.27 -14.71 14.80
C ASN A 32 -0.77 -15.30 13.84
N LEU A 33 -1.09 -14.58 12.76
CA LEU A 33 -2.01 -15.06 11.72
C LEU A 33 -1.45 -16.32 11.03
N LEU A 34 -0.13 -16.40 10.84
CA LEU A 34 0.56 -17.51 10.19
C LEU A 34 1.09 -18.55 11.20
N ASN A 35 0.52 -18.64 12.39
CA ASN A 35 0.95 -19.57 13.45
C ASN A 35 2.45 -19.51 13.79
N ASN A 36 3.09 -18.36 13.58
CA ASN A 36 4.53 -18.15 13.73
C ASN A 36 5.42 -19.08 12.85
N GLN A 37 4.86 -19.66 11.80
CA GLN A 37 5.59 -20.57 10.88
C GLN A 37 6.51 -19.81 9.91
N VAL A 38 6.23 -18.53 9.69
CA VAL A 38 7.00 -17.69 8.76
C VAL A 38 7.47 -16.44 9.51
N SER A 39 8.75 -16.13 9.41
CA SER A 39 9.27 -14.89 9.99
C SER A 39 8.85 -13.69 9.16
N PHE A 40 8.73 -12.52 9.80
CA PHE A 40 8.44 -11.29 9.05
C PHE A 40 9.57 -10.93 8.07
N ASP A 41 10.81 -11.24 8.41
CA ASP A 41 11.97 -10.97 7.55
C ASP A 41 11.97 -11.87 6.30
N ASP A 42 11.47 -13.11 6.39
CA ASP A 42 11.27 -13.99 5.23
C ASP A 42 10.20 -13.44 4.28
N LEU A 43 9.10 -12.92 4.82
CA LEU A 43 8.03 -12.31 4.02
C LEU A 43 8.50 -11.08 3.24
N ILE A 44 9.49 -10.36 3.76
CA ILE A 44 10.02 -9.15 3.12
C ILE A 44 11.36 -9.36 2.41
N TYR A 45 11.79 -10.60 2.21
CA TYR A 45 13.10 -10.95 1.66
C TYR A 45 13.40 -10.25 0.33
N ASP A 46 12.48 -10.29 -0.63
CA ASP A 46 12.68 -9.64 -1.92
C ASP A 46 12.79 -8.13 -1.82
N SER A 47 12.10 -7.51 -0.88
CA SER A 47 12.21 -6.08 -0.65
C SER A 47 13.50 -5.71 0.09
N ASN A 48 14.01 -6.57 0.99
CA ASN A 48 15.31 -6.38 1.63
C ASN A 48 16.44 -6.25 0.60
N LYS A 49 16.49 -7.14 -0.40
CA LYS A 49 17.46 -7.07 -1.50
C LYS A 49 17.43 -5.74 -2.25
N LEU A 50 16.26 -5.14 -2.40
CA LEU A 50 16.14 -3.85 -3.08
C LEU A 50 16.78 -2.72 -2.27
N PHE A 51 16.65 -2.75 -0.94
CA PHE A 51 17.26 -1.76 -0.05
C PHE A 51 18.77 -1.98 0.13
N GLU A 52 19.24 -3.22 0.10
CA GLU A 52 20.67 -3.54 0.15
C GLU A 52 21.43 -3.07 -1.08
N LYS A 53 20.83 -3.17 -2.26
CA LYS A 53 21.44 -2.77 -3.53
C LYS A 53 21.60 -1.28 -3.70
N ASN A 54 20.83 -0.46 -3.01
CA ASN A 54 20.82 0.99 -3.20
C ASN A 54 21.24 1.70 -1.91
N LYS A 55 22.28 2.54 -2.03
CA LYS A 55 22.72 3.40 -0.91
C LYS A 55 21.73 4.53 -0.61
N ASP A 56 20.98 4.99 -1.60
CA ASP A 56 19.96 6.02 -1.45
C ASP A 56 18.65 5.40 -0.98
N LYS A 57 18.35 5.58 0.29
CA LYS A 57 17.15 5.06 0.95
C LYS A 57 15.84 5.60 0.37
N MET A 58 15.85 6.87 -0.09
CA MET A 58 14.68 7.47 -0.72
C MET A 58 14.41 6.82 -2.07
N LYS A 59 15.43 6.61 -2.86
CA LYS A 59 15.34 5.90 -4.14
C LYS A 59 14.87 4.46 -3.94
N SER A 60 15.38 3.78 -2.91
CA SER A 60 14.92 2.43 -2.55
C SER A 60 13.44 2.41 -2.18
N SER A 61 12.98 3.38 -1.40
CA SER A 61 11.56 3.51 -1.06
C SER A 61 10.69 3.79 -2.29
N GLN A 62 11.13 4.66 -3.20
CA GLN A 62 10.41 4.92 -4.46
C GLN A 62 10.31 3.65 -5.31
N LEU A 63 11.41 2.91 -5.48
CA LEU A 63 11.44 1.64 -6.22
C LEU A 63 10.58 0.58 -5.55
N TYR A 64 10.55 0.55 -4.20
CA TYR A 64 9.68 -0.32 -3.44
C TYR A 64 8.20 -0.07 -3.75
N PHE A 65 7.74 1.17 -3.64
CA PHE A 65 6.36 1.52 -3.97
C PHE A 65 6.02 1.29 -5.44
N PHE A 66 6.97 1.53 -6.33
CA PHE A 66 6.82 1.25 -7.75
C PHE A 66 6.63 -0.25 -8.02
N ARG A 67 7.47 -1.10 -7.42
CA ARG A 67 7.45 -2.55 -7.67
C ARG A 67 6.29 -3.27 -6.98
N PHE A 68 6.05 -2.97 -5.71
CA PHE A 68 5.12 -3.77 -4.88
C PHE A 68 3.74 -3.13 -4.75
N TYR A 69 3.65 -1.81 -4.60
CA TYR A 69 2.36 -1.13 -4.41
C TYR A 69 1.68 -0.80 -5.73
N LEU A 70 2.41 -0.21 -6.66
CA LEU A 70 1.83 0.25 -7.91
C LEU A 70 1.25 -0.90 -8.75
N SER A 71 1.88 -2.06 -8.75
CA SER A 71 1.39 -3.24 -9.47
C SER A 71 -0.02 -3.64 -9.02
N SER A 72 -0.30 -3.62 -7.73
CA SER A 72 -1.63 -3.94 -7.19
C SER A 72 -2.69 -2.90 -7.57
N VAL A 73 -2.29 -1.62 -7.60
CA VAL A 73 -3.18 -0.52 -8.03
C VAL A 73 -3.49 -0.62 -9.51
N LEU A 74 -2.48 -0.88 -10.33
CA LEU A 74 -2.64 -1.03 -11.79
C LEU A 74 -3.52 -2.22 -12.15
N SER A 75 -3.36 -3.35 -11.48
CA SER A 75 -4.24 -4.52 -11.68
C SER A 75 -5.70 -4.21 -11.41
N LYS A 76 -6.00 -3.37 -10.41
CA LYS A 76 -7.38 -2.94 -10.14
C LYS A 76 -7.92 -2.05 -11.24
N VAL A 77 -7.12 -1.09 -11.70
CA VAL A 77 -7.51 -0.16 -12.76
C VAL A 77 -7.73 -0.92 -14.07
N ASP A 78 -6.80 -1.79 -14.42
CA ASP A 78 -6.87 -2.63 -15.63
C ASP A 78 -8.13 -3.49 -15.63
N ARG A 79 -8.36 -4.28 -14.59
CA ARG A 79 -9.55 -5.13 -14.49
C ARG A 79 -10.85 -4.33 -14.53
N SER A 80 -10.90 -3.17 -13.88
CA SER A 80 -12.10 -2.33 -13.86
C SER A 80 -12.37 -1.69 -15.21
N SER A 81 -11.36 -1.27 -15.94
CA SER A 81 -11.50 -0.67 -17.28
C SER A 81 -11.85 -1.75 -18.31
N MET A 82 -11.16 -2.90 -18.27
CA MET A 82 -11.41 -4.01 -19.20
C MET A 82 -12.78 -4.66 -18.99
N PHE A 83 -13.29 -4.66 -17.76
CA PHE A 83 -14.68 -5.07 -17.51
C PHE A 83 -15.71 -4.25 -18.32
N ASN A 84 -15.37 -3.01 -18.63
CA ASN A 84 -16.17 -2.13 -19.48
C ASN A 84 -15.63 -2.02 -20.91
N SER A 85 -14.78 -2.94 -21.36
CA SER A 85 -14.14 -2.96 -22.68
C SER A 85 -13.36 -1.66 -22.98
N MET A 86 -12.80 -1.01 -21.95
CA MET A 86 -12.02 0.20 -22.07
C MET A 86 -10.55 -0.07 -21.75
N GLU A 87 -9.64 0.40 -22.58
CA GLU A 87 -8.21 0.36 -22.29
C GLU A 87 -7.78 1.64 -21.58
N TYR A 88 -7.20 1.51 -20.39
CA TYR A 88 -6.64 2.62 -19.63
C TYR A 88 -5.12 2.64 -19.71
N ARG A 89 -4.55 3.78 -20.17
CA ARG A 89 -3.10 3.98 -20.19
C ARG A 89 -2.73 5.22 -19.38
N SER A 90 -1.76 5.07 -18.48
CA SER A 90 -1.28 6.18 -17.66
C SER A 90 -0.05 6.83 -18.30
N PRO A 91 -0.10 8.11 -18.72
CA PRO A 91 1.05 8.81 -19.29
C PRO A 91 2.24 8.89 -18.32
N PHE A 92 1.97 8.94 -17.00
CA PHE A 92 3.00 9.00 -15.97
C PHE A 92 3.77 7.69 -15.80
N LEU A 93 3.32 6.60 -16.39
CA LEU A 93 3.99 5.29 -16.36
C LEU A 93 4.74 4.98 -17.64
N SER A 94 4.91 5.94 -18.53
CA SER A 94 5.83 5.79 -19.67
C SER A 94 7.26 5.64 -19.17
N LYS A 95 8.08 4.86 -19.88
CA LYS A 95 9.48 4.60 -19.51
C LYS A 95 10.28 5.91 -19.29
N SER A 96 10.05 6.91 -20.14
CA SER A 96 10.70 8.22 -20.04
C SER A 96 10.32 8.96 -18.76
N MET A 97 9.04 8.93 -18.38
CA MET A 97 8.57 9.57 -17.15
C MET A 97 9.04 8.86 -15.90
N ILE A 98 9.07 7.53 -15.91
CA ILE A 98 9.61 6.74 -14.79
C ILE A 98 11.08 7.06 -14.58
N ASN A 99 11.90 7.01 -15.64
CA ASN A 99 13.32 7.33 -15.56
C ASN A 99 13.52 8.77 -15.06
N PHE A 100 12.81 9.72 -15.63
CA PHE A 100 12.85 11.12 -15.18
C PHE A 100 12.53 11.23 -13.68
N ALA A 101 11.49 10.56 -13.20
CA ALA A 101 11.10 10.62 -11.79
C ALA A 101 12.13 9.99 -10.85
N LEU A 102 12.78 8.90 -11.28
CA LEU A 102 13.83 8.22 -10.51
C LEU A 102 15.16 8.97 -10.52
N ASP A 103 15.43 9.77 -11.54
CA ASP A 103 16.66 10.57 -11.69
C ASP A 103 16.54 11.95 -11.03
N LEU A 104 15.33 12.38 -10.67
CA LEU A 104 15.15 13.62 -9.93
C LEU A 104 15.94 13.54 -8.61
N LYS A 105 16.88 14.48 -8.44
CA LYS A 105 17.56 14.64 -7.16
C LYS A 105 16.53 14.90 -6.05
N ASN A 106 16.62 14.09 -5.00
CA ASN A 106 15.71 14.15 -3.86
C ASN A 106 15.81 15.49 -3.12
N ASN A 107 15.03 16.44 -3.56
CA ASN A 107 14.87 17.70 -2.88
C ASN A 107 13.53 17.64 -2.11
N TYR A 108 13.58 17.76 -0.79
CA TYR A 108 12.38 17.65 0.09
C TYR A 108 11.21 18.55 -0.35
N SER A 109 11.50 19.63 -1.07
CA SER A 109 10.47 20.50 -1.64
C SER A 109 9.56 19.81 -2.66
N PHE A 110 10.02 18.74 -3.32
CA PHE A 110 9.22 17.97 -4.29
C PHE A 110 8.25 16.99 -3.63
N LEU A 111 8.51 16.60 -2.39
CA LEU A 111 7.70 15.62 -1.66
C LEU A 111 6.38 16.20 -1.14
N ARG A 112 6.23 17.52 -1.12
CA ARG A 112 4.99 18.17 -0.62
C ARG A 112 3.89 18.13 -1.68
N LYS A 113 2.90 17.25 -1.47
CA LYS A 113 1.55 17.31 -2.11
C LYS A 113 1.53 17.66 -3.61
N LYS A 114 2.40 17.05 -4.42
CA LYS A 114 2.46 17.29 -5.88
C LYS A 114 2.79 18.75 -6.25
N ILE A 115 3.58 19.46 -5.45
CA ILE A 115 3.90 20.89 -5.69
C ILE A 115 4.53 21.09 -7.05
N PHE A 116 5.46 20.21 -7.47
CA PHE A 116 6.12 20.29 -8.77
C PHE A 116 5.08 20.28 -9.91
N LEU A 117 4.19 19.30 -9.91
CA LEU A 117 3.13 19.20 -10.92
C LEU A 117 2.19 20.42 -10.87
N LYS A 118 1.80 20.84 -9.68
CA LYS A 118 0.92 22.01 -9.51
C LYS A 118 1.56 23.28 -10.03
N LYS A 119 2.85 23.52 -9.80
CA LYS A 119 3.57 24.68 -10.30
C LYS A 119 3.68 24.65 -11.83
N HIS A 120 4.06 23.49 -12.37
CA HIS A 120 4.27 23.36 -13.82
C HIS A 120 2.98 23.50 -14.61
N PHE A 121 1.91 22.86 -14.14
CA PHE A 121 0.59 22.89 -14.78
C PHE A 121 -0.34 24.01 -14.29
N ASN A 122 0.19 24.99 -13.54
CA ASN A 122 -0.63 26.04 -12.93
C ASN A 122 -1.51 26.80 -13.90
N LYS A 123 -1.02 27.04 -15.12
CA LYS A 123 -1.78 27.77 -16.16
C LYS A 123 -2.89 26.92 -16.78
N ILE A 124 -2.76 25.59 -16.75
CA ILE A 124 -3.67 24.65 -17.42
C ILE A 124 -4.71 24.09 -16.42
N LEU A 125 -4.31 23.95 -15.16
CA LEU A 125 -5.19 23.36 -14.14
C LEU A 125 -6.32 24.33 -13.74
N PRO A 126 -7.59 23.90 -13.79
CA PRO A 126 -8.70 24.65 -13.24
C PRO A 126 -8.49 24.97 -11.74
N THR A 127 -8.92 26.15 -11.30
CA THR A 127 -8.74 26.62 -9.92
C THR A 127 -9.33 25.64 -8.90
N ALA A 128 -10.48 25.03 -9.21
CA ALA A 128 -11.12 24.01 -8.37
C ALA A 128 -10.23 22.79 -8.10
N LEU A 129 -9.36 22.40 -9.05
CA LEU A 129 -8.46 21.26 -8.91
C LEU A 129 -7.16 21.60 -8.17
N LYS A 130 -6.72 22.87 -8.22
CA LYS A 130 -5.48 23.30 -7.55
C LYS A 130 -5.53 23.10 -6.04
N ASN A 131 -6.68 23.38 -5.43
CA ASN A 131 -6.87 23.38 -3.98
C ASN A 131 -7.69 22.18 -3.48
N ARG A 132 -8.05 21.26 -4.36
CA ARG A 132 -8.85 20.09 -3.97
C ARG A 132 -8.12 19.26 -2.90
N PRO A 133 -8.78 18.96 -1.78
CA PRO A 133 -8.22 18.06 -0.78
C PRO A 133 -8.05 16.66 -1.37
N LYS A 134 -7.03 15.95 -0.88
CA LYS A 134 -6.80 14.55 -1.28
C LYS A 134 -7.89 13.68 -0.65
N HIS A 135 -8.70 13.02 -1.47
CA HIS A 135 -9.57 11.94 -1.04
C HIS A 135 -8.88 10.61 -1.32
N GLY A 136 -8.79 9.75 -0.29
CA GLY A 136 -8.36 8.37 -0.46
C GLY A 136 -9.47 7.51 -1.06
N PHE A 137 -9.11 6.35 -1.59
CA PHE A 137 -10.09 5.33 -1.93
C PHE A 137 -10.67 4.77 -0.63
N ALA A 138 -11.96 4.98 -0.41
CA ALA A 138 -12.69 4.36 0.68
C ALA A 138 -13.66 3.33 0.09
N PHE A 139 -13.51 2.06 0.48
CA PHE A 139 -14.49 1.05 0.18
C PHE A 139 -15.55 1.06 1.28
N PRO A 140 -16.86 1.13 0.95
CA PRO A 140 -17.91 1.12 1.95
C PRO A 140 -17.95 -0.25 2.64
N LYS A 141 -17.60 -0.29 3.92
CA LYS A 141 -17.53 -1.51 4.74
C LYS A 141 -18.83 -2.31 4.72
N SER A 142 -19.98 -1.63 4.71
CA SER A 142 -21.30 -2.23 4.63
C SER A 142 -21.54 -3.08 3.37
N LYS A 143 -20.72 -2.90 2.33
CA LYS A 143 -20.80 -3.67 1.08
C LYS A 143 -19.86 -4.86 1.03
N ILE A 144 -19.06 -5.11 2.07
CA ILE A 144 -18.22 -6.30 2.13
C ILE A 144 -19.11 -7.49 2.49
N ILE A 145 -19.32 -8.34 1.51
CA ILE A 145 -20.01 -9.61 1.69
C ILE A 145 -18.95 -10.67 1.96
N PHE A 146 -19.02 -11.27 3.15
CA PHE A 146 -18.19 -12.44 3.45
C PHE A 146 -18.85 -13.66 2.81
N ASN A 147 -18.28 -14.11 1.71
CA ASN A 147 -18.74 -15.32 1.03
C ASN A 147 -18.38 -16.53 1.89
N LYS A 148 -19.36 -17.43 2.09
CA LYS A 148 -19.17 -18.68 2.84
C LYS A 148 -18.05 -19.53 2.25
N ASP A 149 -17.96 -19.64 0.92
CA ASP A 149 -16.92 -20.42 0.24
C ASP A 149 -15.49 -19.92 0.54
N ILE A 150 -15.33 -18.60 0.75
CA ILE A 150 -14.04 -18.02 1.15
C ILE A 150 -13.72 -18.39 2.59
N LEU A 151 -14.72 -18.35 3.48
CA LEU A 151 -14.54 -18.72 4.89
C LEU A 151 -14.25 -20.21 5.03
N ASP A 152 -14.89 -21.05 4.23
CA ASP A 152 -14.64 -22.51 4.21
C ASP A 152 -13.20 -22.80 3.75
N LYS A 153 -12.71 -22.14 2.69
CA LYS A 153 -11.30 -22.25 2.27
C LYS A 153 -10.30 -21.82 3.34
N ILE A 154 -10.63 -20.76 4.10
CA ILE A 154 -9.81 -20.32 5.24
C ILE A 154 -9.83 -21.37 6.35
N ASN A 155 -10.95 -22.04 6.56
CA ASN A 155 -11.05 -23.13 7.54
C ASN A 155 -10.22 -24.35 7.16
N ASP A 156 -10.00 -24.60 5.89
CA ASP A 156 -9.19 -25.71 5.39
C ASP A 156 -7.69 -25.39 5.36
N ASP A 157 -7.32 -24.10 5.48
CA ASP A 157 -5.92 -23.67 5.46
C ASP A 157 -5.21 -24.03 6.78
N LEU A 158 -4.19 -24.87 6.67
CA LEU A 158 -3.39 -25.32 7.81
C LEU A 158 -2.37 -24.30 8.30
N LEU A 159 -2.03 -23.31 7.47
CA LEU A 159 -1.05 -22.27 7.81
C LEU A 159 -1.65 -21.15 8.64
N LEU A 160 -2.98 -20.98 8.59
CA LEU A 160 -3.65 -19.87 9.24
C LEU A 160 -4.09 -20.20 10.67
N ASN A 161 -3.82 -19.26 11.57
CA ASN A 161 -4.40 -19.23 12.90
C ASN A 161 -5.86 -18.79 12.81
N LYS A 162 -6.76 -19.76 12.76
CA LYS A 162 -8.21 -19.53 12.60
C LYS A 162 -8.79 -18.71 13.74
N THR A 163 -8.41 -19.01 14.98
CA THR A 163 -8.88 -18.26 16.16
C THR A 163 -8.52 -16.79 16.05
N PHE A 164 -7.26 -16.49 15.72
CA PHE A 164 -6.80 -15.13 15.52
C PHE A 164 -7.50 -14.45 14.32
N PHE A 165 -7.70 -15.17 13.22
CA PHE A 165 -8.40 -14.66 12.06
C PHE A 165 -9.84 -14.26 12.41
N TYR A 166 -10.60 -15.12 13.07
CA TYR A 166 -12.00 -14.84 13.43
C TYR A 166 -12.12 -13.73 14.47
N GLU A 167 -11.19 -13.62 15.42
CA GLU A 167 -11.11 -12.47 16.33
C GLU A 167 -10.95 -11.14 15.56
N LYS A 168 -10.06 -11.10 14.57
CA LYS A 168 -9.86 -9.90 13.75
C LYS A 168 -11.08 -9.60 12.89
N LEU A 169 -11.71 -10.62 12.33
CA LEU A 169 -12.94 -10.48 11.54
C LEU A 169 -14.08 -9.90 12.40
N ASP A 170 -14.26 -10.38 13.62
CA ASP A 170 -15.27 -9.88 14.53
C ASP A 170 -15.00 -8.43 14.96
N ASN A 171 -13.75 -8.11 15.27
CA ASN A 171 -13.32 -6.73 15.54
C ASN A 171 -13.58 -5.79 14.35
N TYR A 172 -13.42 -6.27 13.12
CA TYR A 172 -13.75 -5.52 11.93
C TYR A 172 -15.26 -5.32 11.78
N LYS A 173 -16.06 -6.37 11.93
CA LYS A 173 -17.54 -6.31 11.87
C LYS A 173 -18.12 -5.35 12.91
N ASN A 174 -17.56 -5.36 14.11
CA ASN A 174 -17.99 -4.51 15.21
C ASN A 174 -17.39 -3.10 15.18
N ASN A 175 -16.73 -2.69 14.08
CA ASN A 175 -16.09 -1.39 13.94
C ASN A 175 -15.04 -1.03 15.01
N LYS A 176 -14.57 -2.00 15.78
CA LYS A 176 -13.58 -1.78 16.83
C LYS A 176 -12.20 -1.44 16.27
N LYS A 177 -11.87 -1.91 15.06
CA LYS A 177 -10.62 -1.61 14.39
C LYS A 177 -10.83 -1.57 12.88
N ASP A 178 -10.27 -0.58 12.22
CA ASP A 178 -10.36 -0.44 10.77
C ASP A 178 -9.16 -1.08 10.09
N TYR A 179 -9.34 -2.28 9.58
CA TYR A 179 -8.33 -3.02 8.81
C TYR A 179 -8.43 -2.75 7.30
N GLY A 180 -9.39 -1.95 6.85
CA GLY A 180 -9.75 -1.79 5.44
C GLY A 180 -9.45 -0.42 4.84
N GLN A 181 -8.63 0.42 5.46
CA GLN A 181 -8.34 1.78 4.97
C GLN A 181 -7.04 1.88 4.14
N TYR A 182 -6.64 0.82 3.45
CA TYR A 182 -5.48 0.92 2.54
C TYR A 182 -5.78 0.23 1.21
#